data_671c9e7c2ad9a3c55b32fb1791bbdb35
#
_entry.id   671c9e7c2ad9a3c55b32fb1791bbdb35
#
_cell.length_a   1.000
_cell.length_b   1.000
_cell.length_c   1.000
_cell.angle_alpha   90.00
_cell.angle_beta   90.00
_cell.angle_gamma   90.00
#
_symmetry.space_group_name_H-M   'P 1'
#
loop_
_entity.id
_entity.type
_entity.pdbx_description
1 polymer ?
#
loop_
_entity_poly.entity_id
_entity_poly.type
_entity_poly.pdbx_seq_one_letter_code
_entity_poly.pdbx_strand_id
1 'polypeptide(L)'
;MIAIDTSAIVAVLKEEAEAKSFAEIIVEAERCFLSAVGFFETSMVMIGRGEPALADGLDALVERRGIEIVSFDWELARESRAAFIRFGKGRHPAGHNFGDCVSYALAQARRLPLLYKGEDFAQTDVVSAVRRSVSG
;
A
#
# COMPACT_ATOMS: atom_id res chain seq x y z
N MET A 1 -8.74 9.43 6.08
CA MET A 1 -8.70 8.02 5.68
C MET A 1 -7.69 7.81 4.56
N ILE A 2 -6.94 6.74 4.61
CA ILE A 2 -5.92 6.41 3.61
C ILE A 2 -5.97 4.93 3.25
N ALA A 3 -5.53 4.59 2.04
CA ALA A 3 -5.15 3.22 1.66
C ALA A 3 -3.63 3.10 1.80
N ILE A 4 -3.15 1.90 2.07
CA ILE A 4 -1.71 1.64 2.29
C ILE A 4 -1.24 0.58 1.29
N ASP A 5 -0.13 0.89 0.61
CA ASP A 5 0.55 -0.09 -0.26
C ASP A 5 1.56 -0.91 0.54
N THR A 6 1.85 -2.11 0.06
CA THR A 6 2.88 -2.99 0.63
C THR A 6 4.21 -2.27 0.83
N SER A 7 4.63 -1.43 -0.12
CA SER A 7 5.89 -0.69 -0.02
C SER A 7 5.99 0.17 1.24
N ALA A 8 4.89 0.77 1.67
CA ALA A 8 4.86 1.60 2.87
C ALA A 8 4.92 0.75 4.14
N ILE A 9 4.22 -0.37 4.17
CA ILE A 9 4.26 -1.30 5.31
C ILE A 9 5.67 -1.86 5.47
N VAL A 10 6.31 -2.29 4.38
CA VAL A 10 7.69 -2.79 4.40
C VAL A 10 8.64 -1.72 4.94
N ALA A 11 8.49 -0.48 4.50
CA ALA A 11 9.32 0.63 4.97
C ALA A 11 9.22 0.82 6.49
N VAL A 12 8.01 0.74 7.04
CA VAL A 12 7.79 0.86 8.49
C VAL A 12 8.40 -0.33 9.24
N LEU A 13 8.12 -1.55 8.79
CA LEU A 13 8.57 -2.77 9.47
C LEU A 13 10.09 -2.93 9.44
N LYS A 14 10.73 -2.53 8.35
CA LYS A 14 12.19 -2.62 8.18
C LYS A 14 12.92 -1.36 8.64
N GLU A 15 12.22 -0.41 9.21
CA GLU A 15 12.80 0.84 9.71
C GLU A 15 13.61 1.58 8.62
N GLU A 16 13.08 1.61 7.41
CA GLU A 16 13.67 2.36 6.31
C GLU A 16 13.58 3.87 6.57
N ALA A 17 14.22 4.68 5.71
CA ALA A 17 14.33 6.12 5.93
C ALA A 17 12.97 6.82 6.14
N GLU A 18 11.91 6.34 5.48
CA GLU A 18 10.56 6.91 5.57
C GLU A 18 9.73 6.38 6.75
N ALA A 19 10.26 5.41 7.53
CA ALA A 19 9.49 4.68 8.55
C ALA A 19 8.80 5.60 9.55
N LYS A 20 9.52 6.58 10.08
CA LYS A 20 8.97 7.52 11.06
C LYS A 20 7.84 8.36 10.49
N SER A 21 8.06 8.93 9.32
CA SER A 21 7.07 9.76 8.61
C SER A 21 5.82 8.95 8.28
N PHE A 22 5.99 7.73 7.76
CA PHE A 22 4.88 6.85 7.41
C PHE A 22 4.10 6.40 8.64
N ALA A 23 4.80 6.06 9.72
CA ALA A 23 4.13 5.70 10.97
C ALA A 23 3.28 6.85 11.52
N GLU A 24 3.77 8.07 11.43
CA GLU A 24 3.01 9.27 11.84
C GLU A 24 1.75 9.44 11.01
N ILE A 25 1.84 9.25 9.69
CA ILE A 25 0.69 9.35 8.79
C ILE A 25 -0.36 8.29 9.15
N ILE A 26 0.07 7.06 9.43
CA ILE A 26 -0.84 5.97 9.83
C ILE A 26 -1.54 6.31 11.16
N VAL A 27 -0.79 6.82 12.13
CA VAL A 27 -1.34 7.19 13.45
C VAL A 27 -2.35 8.33 13.33
N GLU A 28 -2.07 9.33 12.49
CA GLU A 28 -2.95 10.49 12.32
C GLU A 28 -4.18 10.20 11.47
N ALA A 29 -4.14 9.17 10.62
CA ALA A 29 -5.26 8.83 9.77
C ALA A 29 -6.41 8.26 10.60
N GLU A 30 -7.60 8.77 10.35
CA GLU A 30 -8.81 8.30 11.05
C GLU A 30 -9.06 6.82 10.78
N ARG A 31 -8.88 6.38 9.53
CA ARG A 31 -9.00 4.97 9.14
C ARG A 31 -7.95 4.63 8.09
N CYS A 32 -7.40 3.45 8.20
CA CYS A 32 -6.41 2.92 7.27
C CYS A 32 -6.91 1.61 6.66
N PHE A 33 -6.68 1.43 5.37
CA PHE A 33 -7.12 0.25 4.63
C PHE A 33 -5.93 -0.41 3.94
N LEU A 34 -5.81 -1.72 4.09
CA LEU A 34 -4.83 -2.54 3.39
C LEU A 34 -5.56 -3.71 2.75
N SER A 35 -5.29 -4.00 1.49
CA SER A 35 -5.92 -5.16 0.85
C SER A 35 -5.41 -6.46 1.46
N ALA A 36 -6.24 -7.50 1.42
CA ALA A 36 -5.83 -8.85 1.82
C ALA A 36 -4.65 -9.35 0.96
N VAL A 37 -4.60 -8.93 -0.31
CA VAL A 37 -3.45 -9.21 -1.19
C VAL A 37 -2.19 -8.53 -0.66
N GLY A 38 -2.28 -7.26 -0.27
CA GLY A 38 -1.14 -6.52 0.29
C GLY A 38 -0.63 -7.12 1.59
N PHE A 39 -1.54 -7.57 2.44
CA PHE A 39 -1.19 -8.28 3.67
C PHE A 39 -0.39 -9.55 3.36
N PHE A 40 -0.88 -10.37 2.45
CA PHE A 40 -0.22 -11.62 2.07
C PHE A 40 1.12 -11.37 1.37
N GLU A 41 1.16 -10.42 0.45
CA GLU A 41 2.38 -10.05 -0.26
C GLU A 41 3.47 -9.59 0.72
N THR A 42 3.12 -8.75 1.68
CA THR A 42 4.05 -8.30 2.73
C THR A 42 4.56 -9.48 3.53
N SER A 43 3.66 -10.38 3.94
CA SER A 43 4.01 -11.58 4.71
C SER A 43 5.00 -12.47 3.92
N MET A 44 4.74 -12.68 2.64
CA MET A 44 5.62 -13.47 1.78
C MET A 44 7.02 -12.85 1.66
N VAL A 45 7.09 -11.53 1.49
CA VAL A 45 8.36 -10.81 1.39
C VAL A 45 9.17 -10.99 2.67
N MET A 46 8.55 -10.81 3.84
CA MET A 46 9.23 -10.93 5.12
C MET A 46 9.74 -12.36 5.37
N ILE A 47 8.87 -13.35 5.21
CA ILE A 47 9.21 -14.75 5.44
C ILE A 47 10.23 -15.23 4.40
N GLY A 48 10.04 -14.85 3.14
CA GLY A 48 10.92 -15.27 2.05
C GLY A 48 12.34 -14.73 2.15
N ARG A 49 12.51 -13.57 2.84
CA ARG A 49 13.84 -12.98 3.10
C ARG A 49 14.47 -13.50 4.40
N GLY A 50 13.86 -14.48 5.05
CA GLY A 50 14.37 -15.04 6.30
C GLY A 50 14.14 -14.17 7.52
N GLU A 51 13.14 -13.30 7.47
CA GLU A 51 12.80 -12.38 8.57
C GLU A 51 11.38 -12.62 9.09
N PRO A 52 11.06 -13.86 9.57
CA PRO A 52 9.69 -14.18 10.00
C PRO A 52 9.19 -13.34 11.19
N ALA A 53 10.10 -12.84 12.01
CA ALA A 53 9.72 -11.93 13.12
C ALA A 53 9.05 -10.65 12.60
N LEU A 54 9.38 -10.19 11.40
CA LEU A 54 8.74 -9.03 10.80
C LEU A 54 7.31 -9.32 10.36
N ALA A 55 6.99 -10.59 10.03
CA ALA A 55 5.61 -10.98 9.75
C ALA A 55 4.76 -10.88 11.03
N ASP A 56 5.31 -11.26 12.18
CA ASP A 56 4.64 -11.05 13.47
C ASP A 56 4.47 -9.55 13.74
N GLY A 57 5.45 -8.74 13.39
CA GLY A 57 5.38 -7.29 13.45
C GLY A 57 4.26 -6.70 12.60
N LEU A 58 4.01 -7.30 11.43
CA LEU A 58 2.89 -6.91 10.57
C LEU A 58 1.55 -7.15 11.26
N ASP A 59 1.37 -8.33 11.85
CA ASP A 59 0.14 -8.66 12.59
C ASP A 59 -0.09 -7.67 13.73
N ALA A 60 0.97 -7.36 14.49
CA ALA A 60 0.90 -6.41 15.58
C ALA A 60 0.54 -5.00 15.08
N LEU A 61 1.10 -4.57 13.97
CA LEU A 61 0.80 -3.26 13.37
C LEU A 61 -0.67 -3.17 12.96
N VAL A 62 -1.18 -4.19 12.29
CA VAL A 62 -2.58 -4.26 11.87
C VAL A 62 -3.51 -4.16 13.07
N GLU A 63 -3.24 -4.96 14.12
CA GLU A 63 -4.08 -4.97 15.32
C GLU A 63 -4.00 -3.67 16.10
N ARG A 64 -2.79 -3.18 16.37
CA ARG A 64 -2.59 -1.98 17.21
C ARG A 64 -3.10 -0.69 16.57
N ARG A 65 -3.02 -0.59 15.26
CA ARG A 65 -3.45 0.61 14.54
C ARG A 65 -4.85 0.46 13.94
N GLY A 66 -5.48 -0.70 14.13
CA GLY A 66 -6.82 -0.94 13.60
C GLY A 66 -6.88 -0.83 12.08
N ILE A 67 -5.83 -1.28 11.39
CA ILE A 67 -5.81 -1.28 9.93
C ILE A 67 -6.89 -2.26 9.44
N GLU A 68 -7.79 -1.77 8.60
CA GLU A 68 -8.87 -2.60 8.07
C GLU A 68 -8.37 -3.38 6.86
N ILE A 69 -8.42 -4.69 6.95
CA ILE A 69 -8.06 -5.57 5.84
C ILE A 69 -9.24 -5.69 4.90
N VAL A 70 -9.05 -5.30 3.65
CA VAL A 70 -10.10 -5.30 2.63
C VAL A 70 -10.00 -6.57 1.81
N SER A 71 -11.10 -7.32 1.73
CA SER A 71 -11.16 -8.56 0.96
C SER A 71 -10.90 -8.33 -0.52
N PHE A 72 -10.14 -9.24 -1.13
CA PHE A 72 -9.95 -9.26 -2.57
C PHE A 72 -11.13 -10.03 -3.19
N ASP A 73 -12.24 -9.32 -3.32
CA ASP A 73 -13.48 -9.86 -3.85
C ASP A 73 -13.60 -9.70 -5.38
N TRP A 74 -14.70 -10.13 -5.92
CA TRP A 74 -14.95 -10.04 -7.37
C TRP A 74 -14.87 -8.61 -7.89
N GLU A 75 -15.45 -7.66 -7.17
CA GLU A 75 -15.46 -6.25 -7.57
C GLU A 75 -14.03 -5.66 -7.58
N LEU A 76 -13.27 -5.90 -6.52
CA LEU A 76 -11.89 -5.43 -6.44
C LEU A 76 -11.01 -6.10 -7.50
N ALA A 77 -11.26 -7.38 -7.81
CA ALA A 77 -10.55 -8.08 -8.87
C ALA A 77 -10.82 -7.43 -10.24
N ARG A 78 -12.06 -7.05 -10.53
CA ARG A 78 -12.41 -6.36 -11.78
C ARG A 78 -11.78 -4.99 -11.90
N GLU A 79 -11.75 -4.24 -10.81
CA GLU A 79 -11.12 -2.93 -10.74
C GLU A 79 -9.60 -3.04 -10.88
N SER A 80 -9.01 -4.07 -10.29
CA SER A 80 -7.58 -4.35 -10.44
C SER A 80 -7.22 -4.72 -11.90
N ARG A 81 -8.09 -5.44 -12.58
CA ARG A 81 -7.92 -5.72 -14.01
C ARG A 81 -7.94 -4.44 -14.82
N ALA A 82 -8.86 -3.54 -14.54
CA ALA A 82 -8.92 -2.24 -15.20
C ALA A 82 -7.64 -1.43 -14.96
N ALA A 83 -7.11 -1.47 -13.74
CA ALA A 83 -5.85 -0.83 -13.40
C ALA A 83 -4.67 -1.42 -14.19
N PHE A 84 -4.63 -2.74 -14.36
CA PHE A 84 -3.59 -3.39 -15.16
C PHE A 84 -3.66 -2.99 -16.63
N ILE A 85 -4.85 -2.93 -17.20
CA ILE A 85 -5.05 -2.48 -18.59
C ILE A 85 -4.47 -1.07 -18.78
N ARG A 86 -4.65 -0.22 -17.79
CA ARG A 86 -4.23 1.18 -17.85
C ARG A 86 -2.75 1.39 -17.53
N PHE A 87 -2.22 0.75 -16.48
CA PHE A 87 -0.89 1.03 -15.94
C PHE A 87 0.02 -0.19 -15.85
N GLY A 88 -0.41 -1.34 -16.33
CA GLY A 88 0.29 -2.60 -16.14
C GLY A 88 1.66 -2.66 -16.82
N LYS A 89 2.50 -3.55 -16.28
CA LYS A 89 3.81 -3.87 -16.83
C LYS A 89 3.68 -4.35 -18.26
N GLY A 90 4.48 -3.76 -19.16
CA GLY A 90 4.42 -4.04 -20.59
C GLY A 90 3.36 -3.23 -21.33
N ARG A 91 2.54 -2.43 -20.65
CA ARG A 91 1.46 -1.63 -21.23
C ARG A 91 1.62 -0.14 -20.98
N HIS A 92 2.29 0.24 -19.90
CA HIS A 92 2.44 1.63 -19.48
C HIS A 92 3.79 1.81 -18.76
N PRO A 93 4.45 2.98 -18.87
CA PRO A 93 5.72 3.23 -18.17
C PRO A 93 5.66 3.04 -16.66
N ALA A 94 4.50 3.22 -16.02
CA ALA A 94 4.32 2.94 -14.60
C ALA A 94 4.62 1.47 -14.25
N GLY A 95 4.41 0.54 -15.19
CA GLY A 95 4.83 -0.84 -15.08
C GLY A 95 4.25 -1.60 -13.89
N HIS A 96 2.98 -1.35 -13.56
CA HIS A 96 2.34 -1.94 -12.39
C HIS A 96 2.33 -3.46 -12.46
N ASN A 97 2.80 -4.09 -11.37
CA ASN A 97 2.71 -5.53 -11.17
C ASN A 97 1.37 -5.88 -10.49
N PHE A 98 1.23 -7.15 -10.10
CA PHE A 98 0.00 -7.64 -9.45
C PHE A 98 -0.38 -6.82 -8.21
N GLY A 99 0.55 -6.66 -7.27
CA GLY A 99 0.30 -5.93 -6.03
C GLY A 99 -0.01 -4.45 -6.26
N ASP A 100 0.72 -3.80 -7.16
CA ASP A 100 0.51 -2.39 -7.51
C ASP A 100 -0.91 -2.16 -8.04
N CYS A 101 -1.39 -3.05 -8.90
CA CYS A 101 -2.75 -2.96 -9.45
C CYS A 101 -3.81 -3.04 -8.36
N VAL A 102 -3.62 -3.91 -7.38
CA VAL A 102 -4.58 -4.06 -6.28
C VAL A 102 -4.56 -2.83 -5.37
N SER A 103 -3.38 -2.33 -5.03
CA SER A 103 -3.26 -1.10 -4.21
C SER A 103 -3.89 0.10 -4.91
N TYR A 104 -3.61 0.27 -6.20
CA TYR A 104 -4.22 1.35 -7.00
C TYR A 104 -5.74 1.22 -7.01
N ALA A 105 -6.26 0.03 -7.32
CA ALA A 105 -7.69 -0.21 -7.40
C ALA A 105 -8.39 0.06 -6.06
N LEU A 106 -7.80 -0.37 -4.96
CA LEU A 106 -8.36 -0.11 -3.62
C LEU A 106 -8.46 1.40 -3.36
N ALA A 107 -7.38 2.14 -3.61
CA ALA A 107 -7.36 3.59 -3.38
C ALA A 107 -8.42 4.29 -4.24
N GLN A 108 -8.49 3.98 -5.53
CA GLN A 108 -9.41 4.65 -6.44
C GLN A 108 -10.87 4.27 -6.17
N ALA A 109 -11.15 3.00 -5.88
CA ALA A 109 -12.51 2.55 -5.57
C ALA A 109 -13.09 3.26 -4.34
N ARG A 110 -12.26 3.52 -3.36
CA ARG A 110 -12.66 4.19 -2.12
C ARG A 110 -12.39 5.70 -2.12
N ARG A 111 -11.82 6.21 -3.22
CA ARG A 111 -11.45 7.64 -3.37
C ARG A 111 -10.54 8.10 -2.23
N LEU A 112 -9.52 7.30 -1.95
CA LEU A 112 -8.57 7.58 -0.85
C LEU A 112 -7.18 7.88 -1.40
N PRO A 113 -6.42 8.75 -0.72
CA PRO A 113 -5.00 8.84 -0.99
C PRO A 113 -4.31 7.52 -0.61
N LEU A 114 -3.21 7.22 -1.30
CA LEU A 114 -2.43 6.01 -1.10
C LEU A 114 -1.09 6.34 -0.44
N LEU A 115 -0.79 5.65 0.65
CA LEU A 115 0.53 5.72 1.27
C LEU A 115 1.43 4.68 0.59
N TYR A 116 2.49 5.14 -0.06
CA TYR A 116 3.42 4.29 -0.80
C TYR A 116 4.83 4.87 -0.75
N LYS A 117 5.81 4.00 -0.98
CA LYS A 117 7.22 4.37 -1.16
C LYS A 117 7.65 4.08 -2.59
N GLY A 118 8.49 4.94 -3.15
CA GLY A 118 9.08 4.73 -4.48
C GLY A 118 8.31 5.41 -5.59
N GLU A 119 8.63 5.02 -6.82
CA GLU A 119 8.15 5.69 -8.03
C GLU A 119 7.01 4.95 -8.76
N ASP A 120 6.60 3.77 -8.26
CA ASP A 120 5.64 2.93 -8.95
C ASP A 120 4.31 3.62 -9.24
N PHE A 121 3.88 4.51 -8.37
CA PHE A 121 2.61 5.23 -8.51
C PHE A 121 2.77 6.67 -9.01
N ALA A 122 4.01 7.14 -9.19
CA ALA A 122 4.28 8.53 -9.54
C ALA A 122 3.73 8.93 -10.92
N GLN A 123 3.59 7.97 -11.82
CA GLN A 123 3.08 8.21 -13.18
C GLN A 123 1.59 7.89 -13.31
N THR A 124 0.90 7.73 -12.19
CA THR A 124 -0.54 7.47 -12.15
C THR A 124 -1.28 8.68 -11.58
N ASP A 125 -2.61 8.61 -11.61
CA ASP A 125 -3.46 9.65 -11.04
C ASP A 125 -3.80 9.43 -9.56
N VAL A 126 -3.14 8.47 -8.90
CA VAL A 126 -3.34 8.25 -7.48
C VAL A 126 -2.83 9.46 -6.69
N VAL A 127 -3.57 9.84 -5.65
CA VAL A 127 -3.15 10.92 -4.74
C VAL A 127 -2.26 10.31 -3.67
N SER A 128 -1.06 10.87 -3.48
CA SER A 128 -0.16 10.44 -2.41
C SER A 128 -0.69 10.87 -1.05
N ALA A 129 -0.63 9.95 -0.07
CA ALA A 129 -0.96 10.27 1.31
C ALA A 129 0.15 11.05 2.03
N VAL A 130 1.33 11.13 1.43
CA VAL A 130 2.42 11.95 1.97
C VAL A 130 2.10 13.40 1.71
N ARG A 131 1.95 14.18 2.77
CA ARG A 131 1.75 15.63 2.65
C ARG A 131 3.05 16.27 2.21
N ARG A 132 3.00 17.00 1.09
CA ARG A 132 4.10 17.89 0.74
C ARG A 132 4.16 18.97 1.81
N SER A 133 5.36 19.14 2.44
CA SER A 133 5.57 20.31 3.27
C SER A 133 5.33 21.55 2.40
N VAL A 134 4.32 22.32 2.73
CA VAL A 134 4.16 23.65 2.15
C VAL A 134 5.30 24.46 2.73
N SER A 135 6.38 24.62 1.96
CA SER A 135 7.37 25.64 2.25
C SER A 135 6.66 26.97 2.03
N GLY A 136 6.16 27.48 3.11
CA GLY A 136 5.56 28.83 3.12
C GLY A 136 6.60 29.87 2.85
#